data_5260c899515f9319fe96b80fbd1f4878
#
_entry.id   5260c899515f9319fe96b80fbd1f4878
#
_cell.length_a   1.000
_cell.length_b   1.000
_cell.length_c   1.000
_cell.angle_alpha   90.00
_cell.angle_beta   90.00
_cell.angle_gamma   90.00
#
_symmetry.space_group_name_H-M   'P 1'
#
loop_
_entity.id
_entity.type
_entity.pdbx_description
1 polymer ?
#
loop_
_entity_poly.entity_id
_entity_poly.type
_entity_poly.pdbx_seq_one_letter_code
_entity_poly.pdbx_strand_id
1 'polypeptide(L)'
;MTQEQRRTLINIHDHHARYGVVPTIRELAAMENLKSTSAVWRRVQALLEMGELVSDHRPGHRSYRIAGQVDLAKVSTDRLRAELDRREAHNG
;
A
#
# COMPACT_ATOMS: atom_id res chain seq x y z
N MET A 1 2.01 -9.68 -15.12
CA MET A 1 2.54 -9.83 -13.74
C MET A 1 3.10 -11.22 -13.57
N THR A 2 4.31 -11.34 -13.10
CA THR A 2 4.91 -12.65 -12.84
C THR A 2 4.34 -13.26 -11.57
N GLN A 3 4.58 -14.56 -11.39
CA GLN A 3 4.13 -15.26 -10.21
C GLN A 3 4.77 -14.70 -8.94
N GLU A 4 6.03 -14.36 -9.01
CA GLU A 4 6.75 -13.76 -7.88
C GLU A 4 6.19 -12.39 -7.53
N GLN A 5 5.90 -11.59 -8.53
CA GLN A 5 5.30 -10.27 -8.33
C GLN A 5 3.92 -10.38 -7.68
N ARG A 6 3.13 -11.35 -8.15
CA ARG A 6 1.81 -11.60 -7.58
C ARG A 6 1.91 -12.02 -6.13
N ARG A 7 2.84 -12.90 -5.82
CA ARG A 7 3.05 -13.36 -4.43
C ARG A 7 3.41 -12.19 -3.53
N THR A 8 4.30 -11.33 -4.00
CA THR A 8 4.70 -10.16 -3.23
C THR A 8 3.50 -9.24 -3.00
N LEU A 9 2.70 -9.01 -4.02
CA LEU A 9 1.51 -8.17 -3.90
C LEU A 9 0.51 -8.76 -2.90
N ILE A 10 0.29 -10.07 -2.95
CA ILE A 10 -0.60 -10.75 -2.00
C ILE A 10 -0.08 -10.59 -0.57
N ASN A 11 1.22 -10.76 -0.38
CA ASN A 11 1.83 -10.59 0.95
C ASN A 11 1.65 -9.17 1.46
N ILE A 12 1.79 -8.18 0.59
CA ILE A 12 1.58 -6.78 0.96
C ILE A 12 0.14 -6.55 1.39
N HIS A 13 -0.82 -7.04 0.62
CA HIS A 13 -2.23 -6.89 0.93
C HIS A 13 -2.60 -7.59 2.24
N ASP A 14 -2.11 -8.81 2.44
CA ASP A 14 -2.37 -9.56 3.67
C ASP A 14 -1.82 -8.84 4.89
N HIS A 15 -0.61 -8.33 4.79
CA HIS A 15 0.02 -7.60 5.90
C HIS A 15 -0.78 -6.34 6.21
N HIS A 16 -1.21 -5.62 5.18
CA HIS A 16 -2.01 -4.42 5.36
C HIS A 16 -3.36 -4.74 6.01
N ALA A 17 -4.00 -5.82 5.59
CA ALA A 17 -5.26 -6.23 6.15
C ALA A 17 -5.13 -6.63 7.63
N ARG A 18 -3.98 -7.20 7.99
CA ARG A 18 -3.76 -7.72 9.32
C ARG A 18 -3.27 -6.65 10.30
N TYR A 19 -2.40 -5.77 9.85
CA TYR A 19 -1.74 -4.79 10.71
C TYR A 19 -2.08 -3.33 10.41
N GLY A 20 -2.81 -3.07 9.34
CA GLY A 20 -3.18 -1.72 8.95
C GLY A 20 -2.08 -0.94 8.24
N VAL A 21 -0.91 -1.55 8.02
CA VAL A 21 0.21 -0.93 7.32
C VAL A 21 0.84 -1.95 6.38
N VAL A 22 1.49 -1.46 5.32
CA VAL A 22 2.23 -2.33 4.42
C VAL A 22 3.54 -2.74 5.08
N PRO A 23 4.07 -3.93 4.72
CA PRO A 23 5.35 -4.36 5.29
C PRO A 23 6.51 -3.57 4.71
N THR A 24 7.57 -3.43 5.49
CA THR A 24 8.81 -2.88 4.98
C THR A 24 9.45 -3.86 3.99
N ILE A 25 10.43 -3.38 3.22
CA ILE A 25 11.16 -4.25 2.30
C ILE A 25 11.82 -5.39 3.08
N ARG A 26 12.36 -5.09 4.24
CA ARG A 26 12.99 -6.10 5.09
C ARG A 26 11.99 -7.11 5.61
N GLU A 27 10.80 -6.64 6.00
CA GLU A 27 9.73 -7.53 6.45
C GLU A 27 9.25 -8.43 5.31
N LEU A 28 9.13 -7.88 4.10
CA LEU A 28 8.77 -8.68 2.92
C LEU A 28 9.81 -9.75 2.63
N ALA A 29 11.08 -9.40 2.73
CA ALA A 29 12.15 -10.38 2.52
C ALA A 29 12.02 -11.54 3.49
N ALA A 30 11.72 -11.24 4.74
CA ALA A 30 11.51 -12.28 5.74
C ALA A 30 10.28 -13.13 5.42
N MET A 31 9.18 -12.49 5.02
CA MET A 31 7.94 -13.18 4.68
C MET A 31 8.12 -14.12 3.49
N GLU A 32 8.96 -13.74 2.54
CA GLU A 32 9.19 -14.51 1.32
C GLU A 32 10.43 -15.38 1.44
N ASN A 33 11.02 -15.45 2.62
CA ASN A 33 12.18 -16.27 2.91
C ASN A 33 13.35 -15.97 1.97
N LEU A 34 13.56 -14.68 1.72
CA LEU A 34 14.65 -14.22 0.86
C LEU A 34 15.76 -13.64 1.71
N LYS A 35 16.99 -13.95 1.36
CA LYS A 35 18.15 -13.45 2.08
C LYS A 35 18.50 -12.02 1.70
N SER A 36 18.11 -11.61 0.50
CA SER A 36 18.47 -10.32 -0.05
C SER A 36 17.25 -9.42 -0.18
N THR A 37 17.35 -8.17 0.27
CA THR A 37 16.31 -7.19 0.06
C THR A 37 16.27 -6.69 -1.37
N SER A 38 17.35 -6.87 -2.12
CA SER A 38 17.42 -6.44 -3.52
C SER A 38 16.36 -7.12 -4.39
N ALA A 39 16.16 -8.42 -4.20
CA ALA A 39 15.17 -9.15 -4.96
C ALA A 39 13.77 -8.65 -4.67
N VAL A 40 13.48 -8.39 -3.39
CA VAL A 40 12.18 -7.84 -2.97
C VAL A 40 11.99 -6.45 -3.56
N TRP A 41 13.02 -5.62 -3.49
CA TRP A 41 12.96 -4.26 -4.00
C TRP A 41 12.63 -4.23 -5.49
N ARG A 42 13.21 -5.14 -6.27
CA ARG A 42 12.89 -5.25 -7.69
C ARG A 42 11.42 -5.57 -7.92
N ARG A 43 10.86 -6.46 -7.11
CA ARG A 43 9.45 -6.82 -7.22
C ARG A 43 8.57 -5.65 -6.86
N VAL A 44 8.91 -4.93 -5.81
CA VAL A 44 8.17 -3.72 -5.40
C VAL A 44 8.26 -2.66 -6.49
N GLN A 45 9.44 -2.46 -7.07
CA GLN A 45 9.61 -1.52 -8.18
C GLN A 45 8.70 -1.86 -9.36
N ALA A 46 8.64 -3.13 -9.71
CA ALA A 46 7.78 -3.57 -10.80
C ALA A 46 6.30 -3.30 -10.48
N LEU A 47 5.90 -3.53 -9.25
CA LEU A 47 4.52 -3.26 -8.82
C LEU A 47 4.20 -1.76 -8.82
N LEU A 48 5.18 -0.94 -8.49
CA LEU A 48 5.04 0.52 -8.59
C LEU A 48 4.87 0.94 -10.05
N GLU A 49 5.65 0.37 -10.96
CA GLU A 49 5.55 0.67 -12.38
C GLU A 49 4.21 0.22 -12.95
N MET A 50 3.67 -0.89 -12.45
CA MET A 50 2.37 -1.38 -12.91
C MET A 50 1.20 -0.60 -12.32
N GLY A 51 1.45 0.28 -11.34
CA GLY A 51 0.39 1.03 -10.70
C GLY A 51 -0.33 0.28 -9.60
N GLU A 52 0.15 -0.90 -9.22
CA GLU A 52 -0.43 -1.66 -8.10
C GLU A 52 -0.03 -1.08 -6.76
N LEU A 53 1.12 -0.42 -6.71
CA LEU A 53 1.61 0.29 -5.54
C LEU A 53 1.94 1.71 -5.94
N VAL A 54 1.98 2.61 -4.97
CA VAL A 54 2.41 3.99 -5.19
C VAL A 54 3.48 4.35 -4.17
N SER A 55 4.39 5.22 -4.56
CA SER A 55 5.45 5.68 -3.67
C SER A 55 4.87 6.56 -2.57
N ASP A 56 5.41 6.43 -1.37
CA ASP A 56 5.02 7.24 -0.24
C ASP A 56 6.29 7.79 0.41
N HIS A 57 6.48 9.09 0.30
CA HIS A 57 7.70 9.75 0.78
C HIS A 57 7.49 10.52 2.08
N ARG A 58 6.34 10.38 2.70
CA ARG A 58 6.05 11.09 3.95
C ARG A 58 6.90 10.53 5.09
N PRO A 59 7.44 11.42 5.95
CA PRO A 59 8.23 10.95 7.09
C PRO A 59 7.43 10.01 7.99
N GLY A 60 8.07 8.96 8.46
CA GLY A 60 7.43 7.98 9.35
C GLY A 60 6.59 6.95 8.63
N HIS A 61 6.45 7.03 7.32
CA HIS A 61 5.69 6.07 6.54
C HIS A 61 6.62 5.11 5.81
N ARG A 62 6.06 3.98 5.40
CA ARG A 62 6.79 3.06 4.54
C ARG A 62 7.05 3.73 3.21
N SER A 63 8.04 3.25 2.46
CA SER A 63 8.42 3.87 1.19
C SER A 63 7.36 3.72 0.10
N TYR A 64 6.36 2.88 0.32
CA TYR A 64 5.29 2.65 -0.65
C TYR A 64 3.99 2.36 0.08
N ARG A 65 2.88 2.42 -0.66
CA ARG A 65 1.56 2.04 -0.16
C ARG A 65 0.77 1.39 -1.28
N ILE A 66 -0.31 0.73 -0.93
CA ILE A 66 -1.18 0.08 -1.92
C ILE A 66 -1.95 1.13 -2.69
N ALA A 67 -1.95 1.01 -4.02
CA ALA A 67 -2.69 1.95 -4.87
C ALA A 67 -4.18 1.85 -4.59
N GLY A 68 -4.85 3.00 -4.53
CA GLY A 68 -6.28 3.05 -4.27
C GLY A 68 -6.66 2.86 -2.81
N GLN A 69 -5.73 2.43 -1.97
CA GLN A 69 -5.95 2.29 -0.55
C GLN A 69 -5.65 3.60 0.14
N VAL A 70 -6.48 3.96 1.09
CA VAL A 70 -6.29 5.19 1.84
C VAL A 70 -6.04 4.80 3.29
N ASP A 71 -5.15 5.52 3.94
CA ASP A 71 -4.89 5.32 5.35
C ASP A 71 -6.13 5.71 6.13
N LEU A 72 -6.84 4.73 6.67
CA LEU A 72 -8.09 4.96 7.38
C LEU A 72 -7.92 5.86 8.59
N ALA A 73 -6.79 5.74 9.27
CA ALA A 73 -6.54 6.56 10.45
C ALA A 73 -6.35 8.03 10.09
N LYS A 74 -5.92 8.33 8.86
CA LYS A 74 -5.56 9.67 8.46
C LYS A 74 -6.59 10.34 7.58
N VAL A 75 -7.31 9.58 6.77
CA VAL A 75 -8.16 10.13 5.72
C VAL A 75 -9.64 9.95 6.00
N SER A 76 -9.98 8.95 6.79
CA SER A 76 -11.37 8.54 6.93
C SER A 76 -12.30 9.68 7.34
N THR A 77 -11.90 10.45 8.35
CA THR A 77 -12.78 11.49 8.89
C THR A 77 -12.94 12.66 7.93
N ASP A 78 -11.81 13.22 7.51
CA ASP A 78 -11.85 14.41 6.67
C ASP A 78 -12.43 14.14 5.29
N ARG A 79 -12.03 13.01 4.70
CA ARG A 79 -12.49 12.67 3.36
C ARG A 79 -13.97 12.29 3.34
N LEU A 80 -14.41 11.52 4.32
CA LEU A 80 -15.80 11.15 4.42
C LEU A 80 -16.67 12.38 4.68
N ARG A 81 -16.19 13.27 5.53
CA ARG A 81 -16.91 14.52 5.79
C ARG A 81 -17.02 15.36 4.53
N ALA A 82 -15.93 15.47 3.77
CA ALA A 82 -15.94 16.22 2.52
C ALA A 82 -16.91 15.62 1.51
N GLU A 83 -16.96 14.29 1.43
CA GLU A 83 -17.90 13.62 0.54
C GLU A 83 -19.33 13.80 0.97
N LEU A 84 -19.60 13.73 2.25
CA LEU A 84 -20.94 13.95 2.79
C LEU A 84 -21.39 15.38 2.56
N ASP A 85 -20.51 16.35 2.80
CA ASP A 85 -20.82 17.74 2.56
C ASP A 85 -21.12 17.99 1.08
N ARG A 86 -20.36 17.36 0.21
CA ARG A 86 -20.56 17.49 -1.22
C ARG A 86 -21.90 16.89 -1.63
N ARG A 87 -22.25 15.74 -1.10
CA ARG A 87 -23.53 15.10 -1.39
C ARG A 87 -24.68 15.92 -0.92
N GLU A 88 -24.57 16.45 0.28
CA GLU A 88 -25.61 17.32 0.83
C GLU A 88 -25.78 18.57 -0.02
N ALA A 89 -24.68 19.15 -0.46
CA ALA A 89 -24.71 20.31 -1.34
C ALA A 89 -25.39 20.00 -2.66
N HIS A 90 -25.15 18.79 -3.20
CA HIS A 90 -25.78 18.39 -4.45
C HIS A 90 -27.23 18.00 -4.29
N ASN A 91 -27.57 17.42 -3.17
CA ASN A 91 -28.92 16.91 -2.92
C ASN A 91 -29.81 17.91 -2.23
N GLY A 92 -29.23 18.90 -1.64
CA GLY A 92 -29.95 19.98 -0.98
C GLY A 92 -29.91 21.24 -1.83
#